data_496e9bab7c982fbcf9a5f85f39f07077
#
_entry.id   496e9bab7c982fbcf9a5f85f39f07077
#
_cell.length_a   1.000
_cell.length_b   1.000
_cell.length_c   1.000
_cell.angle_alpha   90.00
_cell.angle_beta   90.00
_cell.angle_gamma   90.00
#
_symmetry.space_group_name_H-M   'P 1'
#
loop_
_entity.id
_entity.type
_entity.pdbx_description
1 polymer ?
#
loop_
_entity_poly.entity_id
_entity_poly.type
_entity_poly.pdbx_seq_one_letter_code
_entity_poly.pdbx_strand_id
1 'polypeptide(L)'
;MKYDVLIVGAGVTGALLFLALKKKNINVGLIDGRDKAPNSYRHLSLNNKSMTFLKELDAWNVISKNAFEYNQIKVWDQEGTGFIDFNVNELEKNFPNIGFIV
;
A
#
# COMPACT_ATOMS: atom_id res chain seq x y z
N MET A 1 -19.78 11.61 21.76
CA MET A 1 -19.51 11.69 20.32
C MET A 1 -20.16 10.51 19.62
N LYS A 2 -20.78 10.77 18.50
CA LYS A 2 -21.39 9.70 17.70
C LYS A 2 -20.62 9.56 16.39
N TYR A 3 -20.32 8.32 16.03
CA TYR A 3 -19.72 8.00 14.75
C TYR A 3 -20.64 7.08 13.97
N ASP A 4 -20.72 7.26 12.66
CA ASP A 4 -21.44 6.33 11.79
C ASP A 4 -20.65 5.05 11.58
N VAL A 5 -19.31 5.17 11.56
CA VAL A 5 -18.39 4.05 11.45
C VAL A 5 -17.26 4.23 12.46
N LEU A 6 -16.93 3.18 13.15
CA LEU A 6 -15.79 3.13 14.06
C LEU A 6 -14.83 2.04 13.59
N ILE A 7 -13.58 2.43 13.30
CA ILE A 7 -12.53 1.52 12.85
C ILE A 7 -11.61 1.24 14.03
N VAL A 8 -11.38 -0.03 14.31
CA VAL A 8 -10.44 -0.46 15.35
C VAL A 8 -9.19 -1.01 14.70
N GLY A 9 -8.07 -0.34 14.94
CA GLY A 9 -6.78 -0.67 14.37
C GLY A 9 -6.34 0.34 13.32
N ALA A 10 -5.25 1.07 13.59
CA ALA A 10 -4.67 2.08 12.71
C ALA A 10 -3.47 1.54 11.93
N GLY A 11 -3.52 0.29 11.50
CA GLY A 11 -2.60 -0.27 10.52
C GLY A 11 -2.89 0.27 9.13
N VAL A 12 -2.23 -0.26 8.11
CA VAL A 12 -2.39 0.20 6.72
C VAL A 12 -3.85 0.15 6.28
N THR A 13 -4.52 -0.98 6.49
CA THR A 13 -5.91 -1.16 6.07
C THR A 13 -6.87 -0.22 6.80
N GLY A 14 -6.75 -0.14 8.12
CA GLY A 14 -7.62 0.73 8.92
C GLY A 14 -7.43 2.20 8.61
N ALA A 15 -6.18 2.63 8.46
CA ALA A 15 -5.85 4.02 8.13
C ALA A 15 -6.37 4.41 6.74
N LEU A 16 -6.21 3.56 5.74
CA LEU A 16 -6.70 3.82 4.38
C LEU A 16 -8.23 3.83 4.32
N LEU A 17 -8.89 2.93 5.03
CA LEU A 17 -10.35 2.93 5.12
C LEU A 17 -10.85 4.22 5.78
N PHE A 18 -10.18 4.66 6.86
CA PHE A 18 -10.48 5.93 7.52
C PHE A 18 -10.42 7.10 6.53
N LEU A 19 -9.32 7.21 5.78
CA LEU A 19 -9.15 8.28 4.80
C LEU A 19 -10.21 8.24 3.69
N ALA A 20 -10.53 7.04 3.20
CA ALA A 20 -11.53 6.85 2.16
C ALA A 20 -12.93 7.28 2.63
N LEU A 21 -13.32 6.91 3.83
CA LEU A 21 -14.60 7.28 4.41
C LEU A 21 -14.68 8.77 4.73
N LYS A 22 -13.60 9.35 5.22
CA LYS A 22 -13.50 10.80 5.45
C LYS A 22 -13.70 11.58 4.15
N LYS A 23 -13.09 11.13 3.08
CA LYS A 23 -13.22 11.77 1.77
C LYS A 23 -14.67 11.74 1.25
N LYS A 24 -15.45 10.78 1.67
CA LYS A 24 -16.88 10.68 1.37
C LYS A 24 -17.77 11.41 2.38
N ASN A 25 -17.19 12.20 3.26
CA ASN A 25 -17.90 12.94 4.32
C ASN A 25 -18.70 12.04 5.27
N ILE A 26 -18.25 10.81 5.46
CA ILE A 26 -18.79 9.90 6.46
C ILE A 26 -18.14 10.22 7.81
N ASN A 27 -18.97 10.29 8.84
CA ASN A 27 -18.48 10.51 10.20
C ASN A 27 -17.84 9.23 10.74
N VAL A 28 -16.51 9.16 10.72
CA VAL A 28 -15.74 7.98 11.04
C VAL A 28 -14.75 8.27 12.16
N GLY A 29 -14.63 7.34 13.10
CA GLY A 29 -13.59 7.35 14.13
C GLY A 29 -12.57 6.24 13.89
N LEU A 30 -11.34 6.46 14.31
CA LEU A 30 -10.24 5.50 14.23
C LEU A 30 -9.63 5.35 15.62
N ILE A 31 -9.55 4.11 16.10
CA ILE A 31 -9.00 3.77 17.40
C ILE A 31 -7.84 2.80 17.22
N ASP A 32 -6.75 3.05 17.93
CA ASP A 32 -5.64 2.10 18.06
C ASP A 32 -5.21 2.02 19.53
N GLY A 33 -4.90 0.84 20.01
CA GLY A 33 -4.45 0.64 21.39
C GLY A 33 -3.00 1.06 21.64
N ARG A 34 -2.29 1.50 20.60
CA ARG A 34 -0.89 1.94 20.69
C ARG A 34 -0.81 3.47 20.74
N ASP A 35 0.03 3.99 21.60
CA ASP A 35 0.25 5.43 21.71
C ASP A 35 1.10 5.99 20.56
N LYS A 36 1.92 5.15 19.96
CA LYS A 36 2.83 5.52 18.87
C LYS A 36 2.81 4.48 17.77
N ALA A 37 3.06 4.92 16.56
CA ALA A 37 3.31 4.01 15.46
C ALA A 37 4.51 3.10 15.79
N PRO A 38 4.41 1.79 15.55
CA PRO A 38 5.54 0.90 15.82
C PRO A 38 6.70 1.21 14.90
N ASN A 39 7.92 1.14 15.43
CA ASN A 39 9.11 1.05 14.59
C ASN A 39 9.05 -0.28 13.86
N SER A 40 8.74 -0.23 12.59
CA SER A 40 8.65 -1.42 11.76
C SER A 40 9.66 -1.34 10.63
N TYR A 41 10.44 -2.40 10.48
CA TYR A 41 11.30 -2.60 9.31
C TYR A 41 10.58 -3.33 8.18
N ARG A 42 9.27 -3.47 8.31
CA ARG A 42 8.47 -4.09 7.25
C ARG A 42 8.35 -3.16 6.05
N HIS A 43 8.62 -3.74 4.90
CA HIS A 43 8.36 -3.09 3.63
C HIS A 43 7.10 -3.68 3.01
N LEU A 44 6.37 -2.84 2.30
CA LEU A 44 5.20 -3.24 1.54
C LEU A 44 5.48 -3.07 0.05
N SER A 45 5.01 -4.02 -0.73
CA SER A 45 5.00 -3.91 -2.17
C SER A 45 3.63 -3.39 -2.62
N LEU A 46 3.63 -2.29 -3.35
CA LEU A 46 2.42 -1.66 -3.87
C LEU A 46 2.43 -1.73 -5.38
N ASN A 47 1.37 -2.28 -5.96
CA ASN A 47 1.20 -2.25 -7.41
C ASN A 47 0.66 -0.89 -7.88
N ASN A 48 0.61 -0.69 -9.19
CA ASN A 48 0.16 0.58 -9.77
C ASN A 48 -1.30 0.90 -9.44
N LYS A 49 -2.14 -0.10 -9.27
CA LYS A 49 -3.53 0.09 -8.86
C LYS A 49 -3.64 0.63 -7.43
N SER A 50 -2.85 0.09 -6.52
CA SER A 50 -2.77 0.59 -5.14
C SER A 50 -2.23 2.02 -5.10
N MET A 51 -1.22 2.31 -5.90
CA MET A 51 -0.67 3.67 -6.02
C MET A 51 -1.73 4.66 -6.50
N THR A 52 -2.53 4.28 -7.51
CA THR A 52 -3.65 5.11 -8.00
C THR A 52 -4.67 5.38 -6.90
N PHE A 53 -5.01 4.36 -6.12
CA PHE A 53 -5.92 4.52 -4.97
C PHE A 53 -5.36 5.48 -3.92
N LEU A 54 -4.06 5.38 -3.62
CA LEU A 54 -3.40 6.30 -2.69
C LEU A 54 -3.38 7.74 -3.23
N LYS A 55 -3.26 7.93 -4.53
CA LYS A 55 -3.40 9.25 -5.16
C LYS A 55 -4.78 9.82 -4.96
N GLU A 56 -5.82 9.01 -5.13
CA GLU A 56 -7.20 9.43 -4.90
C GLU A 56 -7.46 9.86 -3.45
N LEU A 57 -6.72 9.29 -2.50
CA LEU A 57 -6.79 9.64 -1.08
C LEU A 57 -5.85 10.78 -0.68
N ASP A 58 -5.13 11.37 -1.61
CA ASP A 58 -4.13 12.41 -1.39
C ASP A 58 -2.97 11.94 -0.47
N ALA A 59 -2.75 10.64 -0.37
CA ALA A 59 -1.72 10.04 0.48
C ALA A 59 -0.43 9.73 -0.27
N TRP A 60 -0.47 9.61 -1.60
CA TRP A 60 0.69 9.21 -2.39
C TRP A 60 1.84 10.21 -2.33
N ASN A 61 1.55 11.50 -2.26
CA ASN A 61 2.59 12.55 -2.18
C ASN A 61 3.52 12.38 -0.98
N VAL A 62 2.99 11.90 0.13
CA VAL A 62 3.79 11.64 1.35
C VAL A 62 4.53 10.32 1.24
N ILE A 63 3.84 9.28 0.81
CA ILE A 63 4.40 7.91 0.71
C ILE A 63 5.50 7.84 -0.34
N SER A 64 5.32 8.50 -1.48
CA SER A 64 6.25 8.47 -2.60
C SER A 64 7.65 8.98 -2.28
N LYS A 65 7.79 9.83 -1.27
CA LYS A 65 9.09 10.36 -0.86
C LYS A 65 10.08 9.29 -0.44
N ASN A 66 9.59 8.15 0.07
CA ASN A 66 10.39 7.02 0.53
C ASN A 66 10.11 5.74 -0.27
N ALA A 67 9.47 5.86 -1.43
CA ALA A 67 9.14 4.72 -2.26
C ALA A 67 10.23 4.45 -3.29
N PHE A 68 10.51 3.17 -3.52
CA PHE A 68 11.40 2.71 -4.57
C PHE A 68 10.59 1.94 -5.61
N GLU A 69 10.67 2.34 -6.86
CA GLU A 69 10.07 1.57 -7.94
C GLU A 69 10.90 0.35 -8.29
N TYR A 70 10.24 -0.73 -8.71
CA TYR A 70 10.90 -1.91 -9.19
C TYR A 70 10.31 -2.37 -10.52
N ASN A 71 11.17 -2.95 -11.36
CA ASN A 71 10.85 -3.31 -12.74
C ASN A 71 10.94 -4.81 -13.00
N GLN A 72 11.39 -5.58 -12.02
CA GLN A 72 11.63 -7.00 -12.17
C GLN A 72 11.33 -7.72 -10.87
N ILE A 73 10.73 -8.90 -10.99
CA ILE A 73 10.52 -9.82 -9.89
C ILE A 73 11.11 -11.16 -10.28
N LYS A 74 12.00 -11.68 -9.45
CA LYS A 74 12.56 -13.03 -9.59
C LYS A 74 12.12 -13.89 -8.43
N VAL A 75 11.62 -15.06 -8.75
CA VAL A 75 11.22 -16.06 -7.76
C VAL A 75 11.90 -17.38 -8.11
N TRP A 76 12.55 -17.99 -7.16
CA TRP A 76 13.18 -19.29 -7.34
C TRP A 76 12.93 -20.19 -6.15
N ASP A 77 12.97 -21.49 -6.42
CA ASP A 77 12.86 -22.50 -5.38
C ASP A 77 14.25 -22.74 -4.80
N GLN A 78 14.41 -22.59 -3.49
CA GLN A 78 15.68 -22.74 -2.80
C GLN A 78 16.23 -24.16 -2.90
N GLU A 79 15.35 -25.17 -2.93
CA GLU A 79 15.74 -26.59 -2.95
C GLU A 79 15.56 -27.24 -4.34
N GLY A 80 15.01 -26.51 -5.29
CA GLY A 80 14.71 -27.01 -6.62
C GLY A 80 15.33 -26.19 -7.73
N THR A 81 14.96 -26.50 -8.96
CA THR A 81 15.40 -25.81 -10.17
C THR A 81 14.36 -24.84 -10.72
N GLY A 82 13.22 -24.71 -10.03
CA GLY A 82 12.14 -23.82 -10.43
C GLY A 82 12.54 -22.36 -10.35
N PHE A 83 12.21 -21.61 -11.40
CA PHE A 83 12.58 -20.21 -11.50
C PHE A 83 11.53 -19.45 -12.31
N ILE A 84 11.12 -18.29 -11.80
CA ILE A 84 10.21 -17.39 -12.49
C ILE A 84 10.82 -15.99 -12.49
N ASP A 85 10.80 -15.35 -13.65
CA ASP A 85 11.27 -13.99 -13.83
C ASP A 85 10.17 -13.16 -14.51
N PHE A 86 9.72 -12.09 -13.84
CA PHE A 86 8.78 -11.12 -14.41
C PHE A 86 9.50 -9.80 -14.66
N ASN A 87 9.32 -9.27 -15.85
CA ASN A 87 9.87 -7.97 -16.23
C ASN A 87 8.72 -7.01 -16.59
N VAL A 88 8.91 -5.73 -16.35
CA VAL A 88 7.91 -4.71 -16.69
C VAL A 88 7.50 -4.74 -18.16
N ASN A 89 8.39 -5.15 -19.06
CA ASN A 89 8.13 -5.24 -20.50
C ASN A 89 7.12 -6.32 -20.87
N GLU A 90 6.83 -7.26 -19.96
CA GLU A 90 5.87 -8.34 -20.18
C GLU A 90 4.45 -7.95 -19.81
N LEU A 91 4.23 -6.77 -19.25
CA LEU A 91 2.92 -6.26 -18.92
C LEU A 91 2.18 -5.83 -20.19
N GLU A 92 0.88 -6.15 -20.25
CA GLU A 92 0.03 -5.84 -21.41
C GLU A 92 -0.09 -4.35 -21.72
N LYS A 93 0.15 -3.51 -20.74
CA LYS A 93 0.12 -2.05 -20.86
C LYS A 93 1.51 -1.49 -20.61
N ASN A 94 1.81 -0.35 -21.23
CA ASN A 94 3.05 0.36 -21.01
C ASN A 94 3.09 1.00 -19.61
N PHE A 95 3.32 0.16 -18.59
CA PHE A 95 3.57 0.65 -17.24
C PHE A 95 5.05 1.06 -17.11
N PRO A 96 5.35 2.14 -16.38
CA PRO A 96 6.74 2.57 -16.14
C PRO A 96 7.49 1.65 -15.19
N ASN A 97 6.76 0.85 -14.40
CA ASN A 97 7.32 -0.08 -13.42
C ASN A 97 6.30 -1.19 -13.10
N ILE A 98 6.73 -2.20 -12.35
CA ILE A 98 5.82 -3.24 -11.84
C ILE A 98 5.10 -2.74 -10.57
N GLY A 99 5.81 -1.99 -9.75
CA GLY A 99 5.28 -1.46 -8.51
C GLY A 99 6.31 -0.69 -7.71
N PHE A 100 6.01 -0.49 -6.44
CA PHE A 100 6.84 0.28 -5.51
C PHE A 100 7.02 -0.49 -4.21
N ILE A 101 8.22 -0.37 -3.63
CA ILE A 101 8.51 -0.81 -2.27
C ILE A 101 8.48 0.43 -1.37
N VAL A 102 7.69 0.35 -0.33
CA VAL A 102 7.54 1.43 0.65
C VAL A 102 7.80 0.97 2.07
#